data_22c06b1f83ded3264f6221ed92b5ff2a
#
_entry.id   22c06b1f83ded3264f6221ed92b5ff2a
#
_cell.length_a   1.000
_cell.length_b   1.000
_cell.length_c   1.000
_cell.angle_alpha   90.00
_cell.angle_beta   90.00
_cell.angle_gamma   90.00
#
_symmetry.space_group_name_H-M   'P 1'
#
loop_
_entity.id
_entity.type
_entity.pdbx_description
1 polymer ?
#
loop_
_entity_poly.entity_id
_entity_poly.type
_entity_poly.pdbx_seq_one_letter_code
_entity_poly.pdbx_strand_id
1 'polypeptide(L)'
;MTYWTSEDNVAGKTGTALFIILPTIGCYRFRINEACYMCAYPTAAPKVKWSQEAIVDYVREALKKIEGKKGPFAVRMFTSGSFLDNGELKPETRRKIFEILAELDEVKEIVIESRSELVRHDAVKELAEIVPDKHFEVAIGLETANDDIADVSINKGNTFADFVKAAEITHKAGAKVKTYLLLKPIFLSERDGIEDAKASIIKAEPYTDTFSINITDIQKGTLYERLWEKKEYRPPWLWSAVDVLIWAKKKFPHKRILSDPVGAGSKRGPHNCLTDYDRAIGRAIKKFSATQELSHIENLNPECREKWGYIVENGLLDWQLVTW
;
A
#
# COMPACT_ATOMS: atom_id res chain seq x y z
N MET A 1 -6.15 -17.28 9.36
CA MET A 1 -5.07 -17.46 8.35
C MET A 1 -5.49 -16.69 7.12
N THR A 2 -4.67 -15.74 6.68
CA THR A 2 -5.10 -14.83 5.62
C THR A 2 -4.06 -14.81 4.50
N TYR A 3 -4.33 -15.60 3.46
CA TYR A 3 -3.61 -15.55 2.19
C TYR A 3 -4.59 -15.82 1.04
N TRP A 4 -4.41 -15.11 -0.08
CA TRP A 4 -5.28 -15.17 -1.25
C TRP A 4 -4.50 -14.86 -2.52
N THR A 5 -5.11 -15.13 -3.67
CA THR A 5 -4.57 -14.76 -4.98
C THR A 5 -5.48 -13.75 -5.67
N SER A 6 -4.89 -12.85 -6.44
CA SER A 6 -5.60 -11.88 -7.29
C SER A 6 -4.79 -11.60 -8.56
N GLU A 7 -5.48 -11.17 -9.63
CA GLU A 7 -4.81 -10.59 -10.79
C GLU A 7 -4.03 -9.35 -10.36
N ASP A 8 -2.81 -9.18 -10.85
CA ASP A 8 -1.93 -8.07 -10.50
C ASP A 8 -0.88 -7.82 -11.58
N ASN A 9 -0.15 -6.71 -11.45
CA ASN A 9 1.05 -6.47 -12.25
C ASN A 9 2.26 -7.17 -11.61
N VAL A 10 2.83 -8.11 -12.34
CA VAL A 10 3.99 -8.90 -11.92
C VAL A 10 5.19 -8.50 -12.76
N ALA A 11 6.12 -7.76 -12.18
CA ALA A 11 7.34 -7.29 -12.86
C ALA A 11 7.06 -6.65 -14.23
N GLY A 12 6.01 -5.82 -14.33
CA GLY A 12 5.62 -5.11 -15.55
C GLY A 12 4.67 -5.88 -16.48
N LYS A 13 4.24 -7.08 -16.14
CA LYS A 13 3.29 -7.89 -16.92
C LYS A 13 2.05 -8.22 -16.09
N THR A 14 0.92 -8.41 -16.74
CA THR A 14 -0.27 -8.96 -16.08
C THR A 14 0.00 -10.41 -15.66
N GLY A 15 -0.26 -10.71 -14.40
CA GLY A 15 -0.04 -12.02 -13.80
C GLY A 15 -0.92 -12.21 -12.57
N THR A 16 -0.49 -13.08 -11.66
CA THR A 16 -1.21 -13.36 -10.42
C THR A 16 -0.31 -13.09 -9.22
N ALA A 17 -0.77 -12.28 -8.27
CA ALA A 17 -0.10 -12.13 -6.98
C ALA A 17 -0.72 -13.07 -5.93
N LEU A 18 0.14 -13.73 -5.17
CA LEU A 18 -0.17 -14.38 -3.91
C LEU A 18 0.13 -13.40 -2.78
N PHE A 19 -0.90 -13.00 -2.07
CA PHE A 19 -0.82 -12.13 -0.89
C PHE A 19 -0.78 -12.99 0.36
N ILE A 20 0.16 -12.74 1.25
CA ILE A 20 0.34 -13.48 2.50
C ILE A 20 0.45 -12.48 3.65
N ILE A 21 -0.48 -12.49 4.60
CA ILE A 21 -0.35 -11.73 5.85
C ILE A 21 0.31 -12.66 6.87
N LEU A 22 1.56 -12.38 7.20
CA LEU A 22 2.35 -13.19 8.14
C LEU A 22 1.85 -13.00 9.57
N PRO A 23 1.72 -14.08 10.35
CA PRO A 23 1.20 -14.04 11.72
C PRO A 23 2.27 -13.56 12.72
N THR A 24 2.70 -12.30 12.58
CA THR A 24 3.69 -11.66 13.44
C THR A 24 3.05 -10.90 14.60
N ILE A 25 3.89 -10.44 15.54
CA ILE A 25 3.43 -9.72 16.74
C ILE A 25 2.98 -8.27 16.46
N GLY A 26 3.15 -7.80 15.23
CA GLY A 26 2.73 -6.48 14.78
C GLY A 26 3.70 -5.35 15.09
N CYS A 27 3.36 -4.16 14.59
CA CYS A 27 4.16 -2.96 14.58
C CYS A 27 4.66 -2.56 15.98
N TYR A 28 5.94 -2.29 16.11
CA TYR A 28 6.54 -1.86 17.37
C TYR A 28 5.95 -0.54 17.87
N ARG A 29 5.64 0.43 16.99
CA ARG A 29 5.03 1.70 17.39
C ARG A 29 3.63 1.51 18.02
N PHE A 30 2.85 0.56 17.49
CA PHE A 30 1.57 0.20 18.10
C PHE A 30 1.78 -0.33 19.54
N ARG A 31 2.82 -1.15 19.76
CA ARG A 31 3.13 -1.74 21.08
C ARG A 31 3.59 -0.71 22.12
N ILE A 32 4.12 0.43 21.67
CA ILE A 32 4.52 1.55 22.56
C ILE A 32 3.52 2.70 22.58
N ASN A 33 2.28 2.48 22.09
CA ASN A 33 1.19 3.47 22.00
C ASN A 33 1.49 4.69 21.10
N GLU A 34 2.34 4.53 20.10
CA GLU A 34 2.68 5.55 19.10
C GLU A 34 2.17 5.16 17.69
N ALA A 35 1.06 4.44 17.61
CA ALA A 35 0.52 3.97 16.34
C ALA A 35 0.15 5.11 15.39
N CYS A 36 0.25 4.85 14.09
CA CYS A 36 -0.32 5.74 13.08
C CYS A 36 -1.84 5.86 13.26
N TYR A 37 -2.38 7.07 13.12
CA TYR A 37 -3.78 7.39 13.41
C TYR A 37 -4.81 6.63 12.55
N MET A 38 -4.42 6.17 11.36
CA MET A 38 -5.28 5.41 10.45
C MET A 38 -5.19 3.88 10.64
N CYS A 39 -4.16 3.38 11.36
CA CYS A 39 -3.77 1.98 11.28
C CYS A 39 -4.32 1.14 12.44
N ALA A 40 -5.13 0.13 12.11
CA ALA A 40 -5.58 -0.90 13.04
C ALA A 40 -5.04 -2.31 12.73
N TYR A 41 -4.16 -2.47 11.76
CA TYR A 41 -3.62 -3.79 11.39
C TYR A 41 -3.02 -4.56 12.58
N PRO A 42 -2.28 -3.93 13.52
CA PRO A 42 -1.74 -4.66 14.67
C PRO A 42 -2.80 -5.21 15.62
N THR A 43 -4.04 -4.73 15.58
CA THR A 43 -5.13 -5.29 16.38
C THR A 43 -5.55 -6.70 15.92
N ALA A 44 -5.25 -7.04 14.66
CA ALA A 44 -5.46 -8.36 14.08
C ALA A 44 -4.28 -9.32 14.27
N ALA A 45 -3.18 -8.84 14.88
CA ALA A 45 -2.03 -9.68 15.19
C ALA A 45 -2.42 -10.84 16.12
N PRO A 46 -1.79 -12.02 16.00
CA PRO A 46 -2.06 -13.15 16.85
C PRO A 46 -1.85 -12.80 18.32
N LYS A 47 -2.79 -13.21 19.19
CA LYS A 47 -2.67 -13.02 20.66
C LYS A 47 -1.52 -13.81 21.25
N VAL A 48 -1.13 -14.92 20.63
CA VAL A 48 0.00 -15.76 21.01
C VAL A 48 1.07 -15.63 19.94
N LYS A 49 2.30 -15.34 20.36
CA LYS A 49 3.44 -15.22 19.45
C LYS A 49 3.72 -16.58 18.79
N TRP A 50 3.74 -16.59 17.47
CA TRP A 50 4.11 -17.77 16.71
C TRP A 50 5.64 -18.00 16.78
N SER A 51 6.05 -19.27 16.72
CA SER A 51 7.46 -19.58 16.54
C SER A 51 7.91 -19.19 15.13
N GLN A 52 9.19 -18.92 14.96
CA GLN A 52 9.75 -18.52 13.66
C GLN A 52 9.63 -19.67 12.64
N GLU A 53 9.74 -20.91 13.09
CA GLU A 53 9.51 -22.11 12.26
C GLU A 53 8.07 -22.20 11.78
N ALA A 54 7.11 -21.98 12.69
CA ALA A 54 5.68 -21.99 12.33
C ALA A 54 5.33 -20.91 11.29
N ILE A 55 6.02 -19.77 11.29
CA ILE A 55 5.84 -18.71 10.27
C ILE A 55 6.37 -19.21 8.92
N VAL A 56 7.53 -19.90 8.87
CA VAL A 56 8.05 -20.48 7.64
C VAL A 56 7.09 -21.54 7.09
N ASP A 57 6.58 -22.43 7.95
CA ASP A 57 5.61 -23.45 7.52
C ASP A 57 4.31 -22.84 7.03
N TYR A 58 3.88 -21.72 7.62
CA TYR A 58 2.72 -20.96 7.13
C TYR A 58 2.94 -20.39 5.72
N VAL A 59 4.15 -19.92 5.41
CA VAL A 59 4.51 -19.48 4.05
C VAL A 59 4.47 -20.67 3.08
N ARG A 60 5.04 -21.83 3.45
CA ARG A 60 4.97 -23.05 2.62
C ARG A 60 3.52 -23.45 2.32
N GLU A 61 2.64 -23.40 3.32
CA GLU A 61 1.24 -23.69 3.14
C GLU A 61 0.55 -22.71 2.19
N ALA A 62 0.85 -21.41 2.31
CA ALA A 62 0.32 -20.38 1.41
C ALA A 62 0.78 -20.61 -0.05
N LEU A 63 2.03 -21.00 -0.25
CA LEU A 63 2.62 -21.25 -1.57
C LEU A 63 1.92 -22.39 -2.34
N LYS A 64 1.28 -23.34 -1.67
CA LYS A 64 0.46 -24.38 -2.31
C LYS A 64 -0.68 -23.81 -3.18
N LYS A 65 -1.08 -22.54 -2.96
CA LYS A 65 -2.06 -21.83 -3.81
C LYS A 65 -1.61 -21.66 -5.25
N ILE A 66 -0.30 -21.58 -5.48
CA ILE A 66 0.32 -21.35 -6.80
C ILE A 66 1.13 -22.54 -7.29
N GLU A 67 1.38 -23.53 -6.44
CA GLU A 67 2.13 -24.73 -6.77
C GLU A 67 1.50 -25.47 -7.97
N GLY A 68 2.33 -25.88 -8.93
CA GLY A 68 1.90 -26.58 -10.15
C GLY A 68 1.08 -25.74 -11.14
N LYS A 69 0.91 -24.43 -10.87
CA LYS A 69 0.21 -23.52 -11.78
C LYS A 69 1.20 -22.75 -12.64
N LYS A 70 0.73 -22.35 -13.84
CA LYS A 70 1.54 -21.54 -14.75
C LYS A 70 1.50 -20.08 -14.32
N GLY A 71 2.69 -19.45 -14.13
CA GLY A 71 2.87 -18.05 -13.78
C GLY A 71 2.75 -17.08 -14.97
N PRO A 72 3.20 -15.83 -14.83
CA PRO A 72 4.07 -15.34 -13.76
C PRO A 72 3.34 -15.04 -12.44
N PHE A 73 4.01 -15.34 -11.32
CA PHE A 73 3.50 -15.02 -9.98
C PHE A 73 4.32 -13.92 -9.30
N ALA A 74 3.63 -13.07 -8.53
CA ALA A 74 4.23 -12.25 -7.48
C ALA A 74 3.90 -12.85 -6.10
N VAL A 75 4.83 -12.81 -5.17
CA VAL A 75 4.57 -13.10 -3.75
C VAL A 75 4.70 -11.81 -2.96
N ARG A 76 3.60 -11.36 -2.37
CA ARG A 76 3.50 -10.13 -1.58
C ARG A 76 3.31 -10.49 -0.12
N MET A 77 4.33 -10.24 0.69
CA MET A 77 4.34 -10.59 2.11
C MET A 77 4.12 -9.34 2.96
N PHE A 78 3.03 -9.36 3.69
CA PHE A 78 2.64 -8.32 4.63
C PHE A 78 2.85 -8.82 6.06
N THR A 79 3.15 -7.89 6.95
CA THR A 79 3.07 -8.11 8.38
C THR A 79 2.10 -7.10 8.97
N SER A 80 1.72 -7.26 10.23
CA SER A 80 1.01 -6.19 10.93
C SER A 80 1.94 -5.06 11.39
N GLY A 81 3.16 -5.02 10.86
CA GLY A 81 4.21 -4.04 11.18
C GLY A 81 5.26 -3.92 10.07
N SER A 82 6.40 -4.62 10.18
CA SER A 82 7.48 -4.55 9.20
C SER A 82 8.21 -5.87 9.03
N PHE A 83 8.35 -6.33 7.80
CA PHE A 83 9.09 -7.57 7.48
C PHE A 83 10.55 -7.51 7.95
N LEU A 84 11.16 -6.32 7.92
CA LEU A 84 12.56 -6.11 8.34
C LEU A 84 12.72 -5.86 9.85
N ASP A 85 11.64 -5.86 10.64
CA ASP A 85 11.73 -5.80 12.10
C ASP A 85 12.20 -7.15 12.67
N ASN A 86 13.37 -7.17 13.32
CA ASN A 86 13.90 -8.36 13.99
C ASN A 86 13.01 -8.85 15.16
N GLY A 87 12.18 -7.98 15.70
CA GLY A 87 11.18 -8.33 16.71
C GLY A 87 10.04 -9.18 16.14
N GLU A 88 9.69 -8.95 14.88
CA GLU A 88 8.65 -9.70 14.15
C GLU A 88 9.22 -10.94 13.47
N LEU A 89 10.23 -10.76 12.61
CA LEU A 89 10.89 -11.81 11.84
C LEU A 89 12.40 -11.78 12.07
N LYS A 90 12.97 -12.87 12.57
CA LYS A 90 14.41 -12.99 12.72
C LYS A 90 15.13 -13.08 11.37
N PRO A 91 16.40 -12.66 11.25
CA PRO A 91 17.16 -12.76 10.01
C PRO A 91 17.12 -14.16 9.38
N GLU A 92 17.30 -15.20 10.20
CA GLU A 92 17.30 -16.60 9.75
C GLU A 92 15.93 -17.02 9.17
N THR A 93 14.84 -16.49 9.71
CA THR A 93 13.49 -16.75 9.21
C THR A 93 13.27 -16.10 7.85
N ARG A 94 13.70 -14.84 7.70
CA ARG A 94 13.64 -14.13 6.42
C ARG A 94 14.45 -14.86 5.35
N ARG A 95 15.67 -15.30 5.69
CA ARG A 95 16.54 -16.08 4.80
C ARG A 95 15.84 -17.35 4.34
N LYS A 96 15.33 -18.18 5.25
CA LYS A 96 14.62 -19.42 4.93
C LYS A 96 13.40 -19.18 4.01
N ILE A 97 12.63 -18.11 4.23
CA ILE A 97 11.51 -17.76 3.37
C ILE A 97 12.00 -17.42 1.96
N PHE A 98 13.09 -16.65 1.83
CA PHE A 98 13.64 -16.27 0.53
C PHE A 98 14.29 -17.45 -0.19
N GLU A 99 14.96 -18.36 0.51
CA GLU A 99 15.49 -19.60 -0.06
C GLU A 99 14.36 -20.46 -0.68
N ILE A 100 13.22 -20.60 0.02
CA ILE A 100 12.05 -21.29 -0.52
C ILE A 100 11.52 -20.60 -1.79
N LEU A 101 11.45 -19.25 -1.79
CA LEU A 101 10.97 -18.49 -2.94
C LEU A 101 11.96 -18.52 -4.11
N ALA A 102 13.27 -18.66 -3.85
CA ALA A 102 14.29 -18.79 -4.88
C ALA A 102 14.09 -20.04 -5.74
N GLU A 103 13.67 -21.16 -5.13
CA GLU A 103 13.43 -22.43 -5.80
C GLU A 103 12.20 -22.46 -6.73
N LEU A 104 11.33 -21.43 -6.66
CA LEU A 104 10.08 -21.37 -7.42
C LEU A 104 10.27 -20.54 -8.70
N ASP A 105 10.54 -21.21 -9.82
CA ASP A 105 10.78 -20.56 -11.12
C ASP A 105 9.61 -19.68 -11.59
N GLU A 106 8.38 -20.05 -11.31
CA GLU A 106 7.19 -19.29 -11.71
C GLU A 106 6.98 -17.99 -10.88
N VAL A 107 7.65 -17.84 -9.73
CA VAL A 107 7.68 -16.62 -8.95
C VAL A 107 8.68 -15.65 -9.57
N LYS A 108 8.17 -14.56 -10.13
CA LYS A 108 8.98 -13.53 -10.82
C LYS A 108 9.14 -12.25 -10.02
N GLU A 109 8.27 -12.02 -9.05
CA GLU A 109 8.31 -10.82 -8.19
C GLU A 109 8.12 -11.19 -6.72
N ILE A 110 8.91 -10.56 -5.85
CA ILE A 110 8.79 -10.65 -4.41
C ILE A 110 8.68 -9.25 -3.84
N VAL A 111 7.67 -9.00 -3.02
CA VAL A 111 7.47 -7.71 -2.34
C VAL A 111 7.36 -7.96 -0.84
N ILE A 112 8.15 -7.21 -0.08
CA ILE A 112 8.06 -7.13 1.39
C ILE A 112 7.75 -5.71 1.82
N GLU A 113 7.14 -5.52 2.99
CA GLU A 113 6.84 -4.20 3.54
C GLU A 113 7.77 -3.82 4.68
N SER A 114 8.16 -2.58 4.73
CA SER A 114 8.93 -2.05 5.86
C SER A 114 8.64 -0.58 6.12
N ARG A 115 8.87 -0.17 7.36
CA ARG A 115 9.03 1.23 7.74
C ARG A 115 10.45 1.68 7.39
N SER A 116 10.62 2.97 7.08
CA SER A 116 11.91 3.54 6.65
C SER A 116 13.06 3.24 7.61
N GLU A 117 12.86 3.43 8.91
CA GLU A 117 13.89 3.27 9.95
C GLU A 117 14.36 1.83 10.17
N LEU A 118 13.62 0.86 9.61
CA LEU A 118 13.96 -0.55 9.73
C LEU A 118 14.70 -1.10 8.49
N VAL A 119 14.84 -0.31 7.43
CA VAL A 119 15.56 -0.68 6.23
C VAL A 119 17.07 -0.60 6.51
N ARG A 120 17.76 -1.74 6.45
CA ARG A 120 19.21 -1.85 6.63
C ARG A 120 19.83 -2.51 5.42
N HIS A 121 20.98 -1.98 5.01
CA HIS A 121 21.69 -2.44 3.81
C HIS A 121 22.04 -3.94 3.86
N ASP A 122 22.59 -4.41 4.97
CA ASP A 122 22.98 -5.80 5.17
C ASP A 122 21.79 -6.77 5.01
N ALA A 123 20.66 -6.42 5.65
CA ALA A 123 19.45 -7.23 5.61
C ALA A 123 18.82 -7.29 4.21
N VAL A 124 18.74 -6.15 3.50
CA VAL A 124 18.17 -6.11 2.14
C VAL A 124 19.09 -6.79 1.14
N LYS A 125 20.42 -6.56 1.25
CA LYS A 125 21.43 -7.16 0.38
C LYS A 125 21.42 -8.68 0.48
N GLU A 126 21.42 -9.23 1.70
CA GLU A 126 21.32 -10.68 1.92
C GLU A 126 20.11 -11.29 1.18
N LEU A 127 18.94 -10.66 1.30
CA LEU A 127 17.72 -11.15 0.65
C LEU A 127 17.80 -11.01 -0.88
N ALA A 128 18.34 -9.91 -1.39
CA ALA A 128 18.50 -9.70 -2.83
C ALA A 128 19.47 -10.72 -3.46
N GLU A 129 20.56 -11.07 -2.74
CA GLU A 129 21.55 -12.07 -3.19
C GLU A 129 20.97 -13.50 -3.26
N ILE A 130 19.95 -13.82 -2.46
CA ILE A 130 19.26 -15.13 -2.51
C ILE A 130 18.35 -15.24 -3.75
N VAL A 131 17.81 -14.13 -4.26
CA VAL A 131 16.84 -14.12 -5.36
C VAL A 131 17.30 -13.23 -6.53
N PRO A 132 18.52 -13.43 -7.07
CA PRO A 132 19.14 -12.50 -8.02
C PRO A 132 18.36 -12.39 -9.34
N ASP A 133 17.62 -13.43 -9.73
CA ASP A 133 16.85 -13.50 -10.97
C ASP A 133 15.39 -13.05 -10.82
N LYS A 134 14.99 -12.60 -9.64
CA LYS A 134 13.64 -12.16 -9.35
C LYS A 134 13.57 -10.65 -9.14
N HIS A 135 12.44 -10.06 -9.53
CA HIS A 135 12.16 -8.67 -9.23
C HIS A 135 11.83 -8.54 -7.72
N PHE A 136 12.80 -8.09 -6.94
CA PHE A 136 12.63 -7.91 -5.50
C PHE A 136 12.38 -6.44 -5.17
N GLU A 137 11.25 -6.14 -4.51
CA GLU A 137 10.87 -4.80 -4.04
C GLU A 137 10.74 -4.76 -2.51
N VAL A 138 11.27 -3.69 -1.92
CA VAL A 138 10.95 -3.26 -0.56
C VAL A 138 9.89 -2.17 -0.65
N ALA A 139 8.69 -2.45 -0.17
CA ALA A 139 7.60 -1.48 -0.10
C ALA A 139 7.75 -0.64 1.18
N ILE A 140 8.00 0.65 1.00
CA ILE A 140 8.25 1.59 2.09
C ILE A 140 7.03 2.50 2.26
N GLY A 141 6.46 2.52 3.47
CA GLY A 141 5.35 3.41 3.80
C GLY A 141 5.82 4.84 3.99
N LEU A 142 5.78 5.66 2.96
CA LEU A 142 5.99 7.11 3.03
C LEU A 142 4.70 7.83 3.48
N GLU A 143 3.58 7.46 2.91
CA GLU A 143 2.22 8.01 3.05
C GLU A 143 2.07 9.42 2.44
N THR A 144 2.93 10.36 2.79
CA THR A 144 3.06 11.70 2.22
C THR A 144 4.52 12.16 2.30
N ALA A 145 4.95 12.99 1.34
CA ALA A 145 6.27 13.64 1.37
C ALA A 145 6.26 15.02 2.06
N ASN A 146 5.13 15.38 2.68
CA ASN A 146 4.98 16.54 3.53
C ASN A 146 5.09 16.12 5.00
N ASP A 147 6.17 16.54 5.67
CA ASP A 147 6.47 16.11 7.05
C ASP A 147 5.42 16.61 8.06
N ASP A 148 4.81 17.78 7.83
CA ASP A 148 3.75 18.32 8.70
C ASP A 148 2.46 17.45 8.59
N ILE A 149 2.09 17.03 7.38
CA ILE A 149 0.95 16.12 7.17
C ILE A 149 1.28 14.74 7.75
N ALA A 150 2.50 14.25 7.59
CA ALA A 150 2.94 12.97 8.14
C ALA A 150 2.86 12.95 9.67
N ASP A 151 3.16 14.05 10.33
CA ASP A 151 3.07 14.19 11.78
C ASP A 151 1.62 14.41 12.25
N VAL A 152 0.98 15.48 11.79
CA VAL A 152 -0.33 15.94 12.31
C VAL A 152 -1.48 15.02 11.90
N SER A 153 -1.48 14.53 10.64
CA SER A 153 -2.61 13.78 10.09
C SER A 153 -2.42 12.27 10.17
N ILE A 154 -1.18 11.79 10.30
CA ILE A 154 -0.88 10.36 10.24
C ILE A 154 -0.21 9.84 11.52
N ASN A 155 0.56 10.68 12.23
CA ASN A 155 1.47 10.27 13.32
C ASN A 155 2.46 9.21 12.81
N LYS A 156 3.08 9.46 11.65
CA LYS A 156 3.95 8.49 10.99
C LYS A 156 5.24 8.22 11.76
N GLY A 157 5.81 9.27 12.38
CA GLY A 157 7.06 9.21 13.13
C GLY A 157 8.30 9.00 12.25
N ASN A 158 8.17 9.21 10.93
CA ASN A 158 9.26 9.26 9.95
C ASN A 158 9.09 10.51 9.10
N THR A 159 10.21 11.08 8.66
CA THR A 159 10.27 12.20 7.73
C THR A 159 10.48 11.74 6.29
N PHE A 160 10.33 12.67 5.35
CA PHE A 160 10.71 12.42 3.97
C PHE A 160 12.21 12.09 3.83
N ALA A 161 13.06 12.72 4.63
CA ALA A 161 14.50 12.43 4.64
C ALA A 161 14.80 10.98 5.08
N ASP A 162 14.05 10.44 6.04
CA ASP A 162 14.17 9.03 6.45
C ASP A 162 13.77 8.08 5.31
N PHE A 163 12.72 8.43 4.56
CA PHE A 163 12.32 7.68 3.36
C PHE A 163 13.42 7.68 2.30
N VAL A 164 13.98 8.86 1.97
CA VAL A 164 15.08 8.99 0.99
C VAL A 164 16.24 8.09 1.37
N LYS A 165 16.69 8.16 2.62
CA LYS A 165 17.75 7.30 3.14
C LYS A 165 17.43 5.81 2.99
N ALA A 166 16.22 5.39 3.33
CA ALA A 166 15.78 4.00 3.20
C ALA A 166 15.74 3.55 1.73
N ALA A 167 15.27 4.40 0.83
CA ALA A 167 15.23 4.13 -0.61
C ALA A 167 16.64 3.97 -1.20
N GLU A 168 17.57 4.87 -0.85
CA GLU A 168 18.97 4.77 -1.27
C GLU A 168 19.64 3.50 -0.76
N ILE A 169 19.40 3.12 0.50
CA ILE A 169 19.88 1.87 1.09
C ILE A 169 19.34 0.68 0.30
N THR A 170 18.05 0.68 -0.02
CA THR A 170 17.38 -0.38 -0.78
C THR A 170 18.01 -0.55 -2.17
N HIS A 171 18.17 0.55 -2.91
CA HIS A 171 18.79 0.53 -4.24
C HIS A 171 20.26 0.05 -4.18
N LYS A 172 21.06 0.56 -3.24
CA LYS A 172 22.45 0.14 -3.05
C LYS A 172 22.57 -1.36 -2.68
N ALA A 173 21.55 -1.91 -2.05
CA ALA A 173 21.46 -3.33 -1.71
C ALA A 173 20.98 -4.23 -2.85
N GLY A 174 20.67 -3.67 -4.03
CA GLY A 174 20.25 -4.43 -5.22
C GLY A 174 18.74 -4.70 -5.32
N ALA A 175 17.93 -4.13 -4.43
CA ALA A 175 16.46 -4.23 -4.49
C ALA A 175 15.82 -2.97 -5.09
N LYS A 176 14.54 -3.07 -5.46
CA LYS A 176 13.70 -1.99 -5.96
C LYS A 176 12.88 -1.37 -4.83
N VAL A 177 12.49 -0.11 -5.02
CA VAL A 177 11.69 0.64 -4.06
C VAL A 177 10.25 0.75 -4.55
N LYS A 178 9.31 0.23 -3.75
CA LYS A 178 7.89 0.51 -3.89
C LYS A 178 7.47 1.51 -2.82
N THR A 179 6.90 2.63 -3.24
CA THR A 179 6.49 3.69 -2.32
C THR A 179 4.99 3.65 -2.08
N TYR A 180 4.58 3.50 -0.83
CA TYR A 180 3.18 3.67 -0.44
C TYR A 180 2.89 5.13 -0.14
N LEU A 181 1.85 5.66 -0.77
CA LEU A 181 1.27 6.97 -0.50
C LEU A 181 -0.17 6.80 -0.04
N LEU A 182 -0.63 7.66 0.87
CA LEU A 182 -1.99 7.66 1.40
C LEU A 182 -2.77 8.83 0.79
N LEU A 183 -3.82 8.55 0.03
CA LEU A 183 -4.66 9.60 -0.54
C LEU A 183 -5.60 10.15 0.53
N LYS A 184 -5.55 11.47 0.73
CA LYS A 184 -6.39 12.24 1.63
C LYS A 184 -6.38 11.71 3.07
N PRO A 185 -5.26 11.85 3.80
CA PRO A 185 -5.29 11.72 5.26
C PRO A 185 -6.29 12.68 5.91
N ILE A 186 -6.61 12.49 7.20
CA ILE A 186 -7.50 13.39 7.95
C ILE A 186 -7.00 14.84 7.92
N PHE A 187 -7.90 15.78 8.17
CA PHE A 187 -7.67 17.25 8.19
C PHE A 187 -7.40 17.89 6.83
N LEU A 188 -7.44 17.12 5.73
CA LEU A 188 -7.32 17.65 4.38
C LEU A 188 -8.68 17.71 3.70
N SER A 189 -8.91 18.78 2.92
CA SER A 189 -9.99 18.82 1.94
C SER A 189 -9.72 17.80 0.82
N GLU A 190 -10.71 17.54 -0.02
CA GLU A 190 -10.52 16.65 -1.19
C GLU A 190 -9.46 17.21 -2.14
N ARG A 191 -9.44 18.54 -2.35
CA ARG A 191 -8.42 19.23 -3.15
C ARG A 191 -7.03 19.07 -2.55
N ASP A 192 -6.88 19.38 -1.26
CA ASP A 192 -5.57 19.30 -0.60
C ASP A 192 -5.02 17.88 -0.60
N GLY A 193 -5.89 16.87 -0.44
CA GLY A 193 -5.51 15.47 -0.52
C GLY A 193 -5.00 15.05 -1.91
N ILE A 194 -5.62 15.58 -2.98
CA ILE A 194 -5.17 15.37 -4.37
C ILE A 194 -3.82 16.07 -4.61
N GLU A 195 -3.70 17.32 -4.16
CA GLU A 195 -2.48 18.13 -4.33
C GLU A 195 -1.32 17.54 -3.55
N ASP A 196 -1.53 17.12 -2.30
CA ASP A 196 -0.51 16.45 -1.49
C ASP A 196 -0.03 15.13 -2.14
N ALA A 197 -0.96 14.30 -2.62
CA ALA A 197 -0.61 13.06 -3.32
C ALA A 197 0.24 13.34 -4.57
N LYS A 198 -0.15 14.30 -5.40
CA LYS A 198 0.61 14.72 -6.60
C LYS A 198 1.98 15.30 -6.25
N ALA A 199 2.07 16.16 -5.24
CA ALA A 199 3.33 16.73 -4.77
C ALA A 199 4.25 15.64 -4.20
N SER A 200 3.69 14.68 -3.44
CA SER A 200 4.42 13.55 -2.88
C SER A 200 4.98 12.63 -3.97
N ILE A 201 4.20 12.35 -5.03
CA ILE A 201 4.68 11.59 -6.19
C ILE A 201 5.86 12.30 -6.87
N ILE A 202 5.76 13.61 -7.12
CA ILE A 202 6.86 14.39 -7.73
C ILE A 202 8.12 14.32 -6.87
N LYS A 203 7.98 14.54 -5.57
CA LYS A 203 9.12 14.61 -4.63
C LYS A 203 9.79 13.25 -4.44
N ALA A 204 9.02 12.16 -4.44
CA ALA A 204 9.51 10.80 -4.24
C ALA A 204 9.94 10.08 -5.55
N GLU A 205 9.61 10.63 -6.72
CA GLU A 205 9.86 9.99 -8.03
C GLU A 205 11.32 9.54 -8.24
N PRO A 206 12.35 10.35 -7.91
CA PRO A 206 13.75 9.94 -8.11
C PRO A 206 14.18 8.72 -7.30
N TYR A 207 13.45 8.41 -6.22
CA TYR A 207 13.77 7.35 -5.27
C TYR A 207 12.86 6.13 -5.39
N THR A 208 11.91 6.15 -6.34
CA THR A 208 10.80 5.18 -6.42
C THR A 208 10.78 4.46 -7.76
N ASP A 209 10.71 3.13 -7.75
CA ASP A 209 10.48 2.31 -8.95
C ASP A 209 8.98 2.08 -9.19
N THR A 210 8.23 1.84 -8.12
CA THR A 210 6.78 1.58 -8.15
C THR A 210 6.05 2.47 -7.15
N PHE A 211 5.02 3.21 -7.57
CA PHE A 211 4.09 3.88 -6.67
C PHE A 211 2.87 3.01 -6.39
N SER A 212 2.45 2.96 -5.13
CA SER A 212 1.15 2.40 -4.73
C SER A 212 0.37 3.47 -3.99
N ILE A 213 -0.69 3.95 -4.61
CA ILE A 213 -1.57 4.99 -4.04
C ILE A 213 -2.65 4.27 -3.24
N ASN A 214 -2.48 4.25 -1.92
CA ASN A 214 -3.46 3.68 -1.01
C ASN A 214 -4.57 4.71 -0.78
N ILE A 215 -5.80 4.32 -1.05
CA ILE A 215 -6.96 5.18 -0.84
C ILE A 215 -7.43 4.96 0.60
N THR A 216 -7.52 6.04 1.38
CA THR A 216 -7.85 5.93 2.80
C THR A 216 -9.19 5.23 3.03
N ASP A 217 -9.18 4.21 3.88
CA ASP A 217 -10.36 3.54 4.43
C ASP A 217 -10.42 3.68 5.95
N ILE A 218 -11.62 3.57 6.52
CA ILE A 218 -11.83 3.74 7.95
C ILE A 218 -11.65 2.40 8.67
N GLN A 219 -10.56 2.26 9.38
CA GLN A 219 -10.27 1.08 10.20
C GLN A 219 -10.81 1.26 11.62
N LYS A 220 -11.34 0.17 12.18
CA LYS A 220 -11.98 0.18 13.51
C LYS A 220 -10.97 0.48 14.64
N GLY A 221 -11.37 1.32 15.59
CA GLY A 221 -10.56 1.67 16.76
C GLY A 221 -9.55 2.80 16.54
N THR A 222 -9.56 3.43 15.35
CA THR A 222 -8.61 4.48 14.96
C THR A 222 -9.14 5.89 15.26
N LEU A 223 -8.24 6.89 15.20
CA LEU A 223 -8.66 8.29 15.23
C LEU A 223 -9.53 8.63 14.00
N TYR A 224 -9.22 8.03 12.85
CA TYR A 224 -10.00 8.22 11.62
C TYR A 224 -11.44 7.76 11.78
N GLU A 225 -11.69 6.62 12.46
CA GLU A 225 -13.06 6.18 12.79
C GLU A 225 -13.80 7.18 13.67
N ARG A 226 -13.14 7.70 14.71
CA ARG A 226 -13.76 8.69 15.62
C ARG A 226 -14.18 9.97 14.90
N LEU A 227 -13.34 10.48 13.97
CA LEU A 227 -13.68 11.66 13.16
C LEU A 227 -14.79 11.35 12.15
N TRP A 228 -14.76 10.17 11.54
CA TRP A 228 -15.80 9.71 10.63
C TRP A 228 -17.16 9.57 11.32
N GLU A 229 -17.23 8.99 12.52
CA GLU A 229 -18.45 8.88 13.32
C GLU A 229 -19.04 10.25 13.69
N LYS A 230 -18.18 11.24 13.92
CA LYS A 230 -18.57 12.64 14.15
C LYS A 230 -18.92 13.41 12.88
N LYS A 231 -18.78 12.81 11.70
CA LYS A 231 -18.91 13.46 10.38
C LYS A 231 -17.90 14.60 10.15
N GLU A 232 -16.76 14.53 10.80
CA GLU A 232 -15.65 15.47 10.64
C GLU A 232 -14.63 14.99 9.58
N TYR A 233 -14.74 13.74 9.15
CA TYR A 233 -13.94 13.14 8.10
C TYR A 233 -14.78 12.18 7.24
N ARG A 234 -14.48 12.13 5.95
CA ARG A 234 -15.02 11.24 4.95
C ARG A 234 -13.87 10.58 4.18
N PRO A 235 -13.91 9.25 3.90
CA PRO A 235 -12.97 8.64 2.96
C PRO A 235 -12.96 9.36 1.62
N PRO A 236 -11.84 9.34 0.87
CA PRO A 236 -11.70 10.02 -0.40
C PRO A 236 -12.80 9.64 -1.39
N TRP A 237 -13.12 10.55 -2.28
CA TRP A 237 -13.89 10.23 -3.46
C TRP A 237 -13.09 9.31 -4.38
N LEU A 238 -13.74 8.31 -4.98
CA LEU A 238 -13.10 7.47 -6.00
C LEU A 238 -12.63 8.28 -7.21
N TRP A 239 -13.30 9.40 -7.51
CA TRP A 239 -12.87 10.34 -8.55
C TRP A 239 -11.52 10.98 -8.26
N SER A 240 -11.21 11.26 -7.00
CA SER A 240 -9.88 11.77 -6.61
C SER A 240 -8.79 10.73 -6.83
N ALA A 241 -9.07 9.47 -6.54
CA ALA A 241 -8.14 8.38 -6.85
C ALA A 241 -7.92 8.24 -8.35
N VAL A 242 -8.99 8.24 -9.14
CA VAL A 242 -8.92 8.18 -10.61
C VAL A 242 -8.12 9.35 -11.19
N ASP A 243 -8.36 10.58 -10.69
CA ASP A 243 -7.61 11.77 -11.13
C ASP A 243 -6.10 11.65 -10.84
N VAL A 244 -5.74 11.27 -9.62
CA VAL A 244 -4.33 11.10 -9.23
C VAL A 244 -3.66 9.98 -10.04
N LEU A 245 -4.32 8.85 -10.26
CA LEU A 245 -3.78 7.72 -11.02
C LEU A 245 -3.55 8.07 -12.49
N ILE A 246 -4.52 8.71 -13.15
CA ILE A 246 -4.39 9.17 -14.54
C ILE A 246 -3.26 10.18 -14.66
N TRP A 247 -3.24 11.18 -13.78
CA TRP A 247 -2.21 12.21 -13.77
C TRP A 247 -0.81 11.61 -13.56
N ALA A 248 -0.65 10.71 -12.57
CA ALA A 248 0.62 10.07 -12.26
C ALA A 248 1.14 9.24 -13.43
N LYS A 249 0.27 8.43 -14.06
CA LYS A 249 0.66 7.59 -15.20
C LYS A 249 1.00 8.41 -16.44
N LYS A 250 0.29 9.50 -16.70
CA LYS A 250 0.61 10.43 -17.82
C LYS A 250 1.93 11.17 -17.59
N LYS A 251 2.18 11.61 -16.36
CA LYS A 251 3.39 12.36 -16.01
C LYS A 251 4.64 11.47 -15.96
N PHE A 252 4.50 10.25 -15.48
CA PHE A 252 5.58 9.29 -15.31
C PHE A 252 5.23 7.94 -15.99
N PRO A 253 5.15 7.90 -17.34
CA PRO A 253 4.68 6.73 -18.09
C PRO A 253 5.56 5.48 -17.87
N HIS A 254 6.83 5.68 -17.55
CA HIS A 254 7.80 4.62 -17.27
C HIS A 254 7.65 4.01 -15.85
N LYS A 255 6.99 4.69 -14.93
CA LYS A 255 6.77 4.17 -13.59
C LYS A 255 5.56 3.23 -13.55
N ARG A 256 5.64 2.23 -12.69
CA ARG A 256 4.51 1.38 -12.34
C ARG A 256 3.64 2.11 -11.30
N ILE A 257 2.38 2.34 -11.62
CA ILE A 257 1.43 3.06 -10.74
C ILE A 257 0.34 2.08 -10.34
N LEU A 258 0.22 1.80 -9.06
CA LEU A 258 -0.71 0.82 -8.50
C LEU A 258 -1.68 1.49 -7.52
N SER A 259 -2.85 0.91 -7.37
CA SER A 259 -3.78 1.20 -6.27
C SER A 259 -4.66 -0.01 -6.00
N ASP A 260 -4.90 -0.30 -4.71
CA ASP A 260 -5.94 -1.26 -4.30
C ASP A 260 -7.02 -0.49 -3.52
N PRO A 261 -8.19 -0.25 -4.12
CA PRO A 261 -9.28 0.49 -3.50
C PRO A 261 -10.05 -0.38 -2.51
N VAL A 262 -9.42 -0.70 -1.37
CA VAL A 262 -10.03 -1.48 -0.29
C VAL A 262 -11.33 -0.81 0.16
N GLY A 263 -12.40 -1.60 0.28
CA GLY A 263 -13.69 -1.09 0.74
C GLY A 263 -14.44 -0.18 -0.24
N ALA A 264 -14.01 -0.07 -1.51
CA ALA A 264 -14.65 0.79 -2.51
C ALA A 264 -16.17 0.56 -2.60
N GLY A 265 -16.93 1.67 -2.58
CA GLY A 265 -18.39 1.67 -2.60
C GLY A 265 -19.04 1.34 -1.25
N SER A 266 -18.29 1.38 -0.15
CA SER A 266 -18.85 1.30 1.20
C SER A 266 -18.68 2.64 1.94
N LYS A 267 -19.51 2.88 2.95
CA LYS A 267 -19.44 4.12 3.77
C LYS A 267 -18.08 4.28 4.49
N ARG A 268 -17.40 3.18 4.79
CA ARG A 268 -16.09 3.19 5.48
C ARG A 268 -14.91 3.20 4.51
N GLY A 269 -15.15 2.90 3.25
CA GLY A 269 -14.15 2.93 2.19
C GLY A 269 -14.33 4.11 1.23
N PRO A 270 -13.45 4.25 0.26
CA PRO A 270 -13.57 5.28 -0.77
C PRO A 270 -14.86 5.08 -1.57
N HIS A 271 -15.59 6.17 -1.77
CA HIS A 271 -16.87 6.14 -2.48
C HIS A 271 -17.20 7.51 -3.09
N ASN A 272 -18.04 7.52 -4.11
CA ASN A 272 -18.62 8.74 -4.66
C ASN A 272 -19.99 9.03 -4.01
N CYS A 273 -21.05 8.46 -4.55
CA CYS A 273 -22.42 8.66 -4.07
C CYS A 273 -23.04 7.39 -3.47
N LEU A 274 -22.25 6.37 -3.14
CA LEU A 274 -22.69 5.09 -2.60
C LEU A 274 -23.67 4.34 -3.52
N THR A 275 -23.45 4.42 -4.82
CA THR A 275 -24.18 3.65 -5.83
C THR A 275 -23.43 2.35 -6.18
N ASP A 276 -24.10 1.44 -6.90
CA ASP A 276 -23.43 0.22 -7.41
C ASP A 276 -22.29 0.54 -8.37
N TYR A 277 -22.30 1.73 -8.97
CA TYR A 277 -21.25 2.20 -9.86
C TYR A 277 -19.90 2.41 -9.13
N ASP A 278 -19.91 2.78 -7.85
CA ASP A 278 -18.69 2.92 -7.04
C ASP A 278 -17.86 1.63 -7.04
N ARG A 279 -18.53 0.47 -6.92
CA ARG A 279 -17.84 -0.83 -7.00
C ARG A 279 -17.28 -1.12 -8.39
N ALA A 280 -17.94 -0.63 -9.44
CA ALA A 280 -17.46 -0.74 -10.81
C ALA A 280 -16.16 0.09 -10.99
N ILE A 281 -16.12 1.32 -10.46
CA ILE A 281 -14.90 2.15 -10.44
C ILE A 281 -13.78 1.44 -9.68
N GLY A 282 -14.08 0.86 -8.51
CA GLY A 282 -13.09 0.08 -7.75
C GLY A 282 -12.48 -1.08 -8.57
N ARG A 283 -13.31 -1.81 -9.32
CA ARG A 283 -12.82 -2.87 -10.24
C ARG A 283 -11.97 -2.30 -11.37
N ALA A 284 -12.36 -1.15 -11.94
CA ALA A 284 -11.61 -0.47 -12.99
C ALA A 284 -10.21 -0.03 -12.51
N ILE A 285 -10.11 0.51 -11.29
CA ILE A 285 -8.83 0.85 -10.66
C ILE A 285 -7.95 -0.38 -10.49
N LYS A 286 -8.51 -1.51 -10.02
CA LYS A 286 -7.77 -2.78 -9.90
C LYS A 286 -7.29 -3.27 -11.27
N LYS A 287 -8.13 -3.19 -12.30
CA LYS A 287 -7.75 -3.59 -13.66
C LYS A 287 -6.64 -2.70 -14.22
N PHE A 288 -6.74 -1.37 -14.03
CA PHE A 288 -5.64 -0.44 -14.36
C PHE A 288 -4.35 -0.84 -13.64
N SER A 289 -4.40 -1.12 -12.35
CA SER A 289 -3.21 -1.52 -11.57
C SER A 289 -2.55 -2.77 -12.15
N ALA A 290 -3.33 -3.77 -12.57
CA ALA A 290 -2.83 -5.00 -13.15
C ALA A 290 -2.24 -4.81 -14.56
N THR A 291 -2.88 -3.99 -15.42
CA THR A 291 -2.51 -3.85 -16.84
C THR A 291 -1.67 -2.61 -17.14
N GLN A 292 -1.76 -1.58 -16.30
CA GLN A 292 -1.20 -0.24 -16.51
C GLN A 292 -1.83 0.53 -17.70
N GLU A 293 -2.99 0.08 -18.19
CA GLU A 293 -3.71 0.70 -19.31
C GLU A 293 -4.70 1.74 -18.80
N LEU A 294 -4.49 3.01 -19.16
CA LEU A 294 -5.33 4.14 -18.77
C LEU A 294 -6.78 4.02 -19.26
N SER A 295 -7.02 3.30 -20.37
CA SER A 295 -8.35 3.08 -20.94
C SER A 295 -9.36 2.51 -19.93
N HIS A 296 -8.89 1.76 -18.92
CA HIS A 296 -9.75 1.20 -17.86
C HIS A 296 -10.34 2.27 -16.93
N ILE A 297 -9.66 3.42 -16.77
CA ILE A 297 -10.07 4.47 -15.82
C ILE A 297 -10.36 5.83 -16.47
N GLU A 298 -10.02 6.06 -17.73
CA GLU A 298 -10.32 7.32 -18.44
C GLU A 298 -11.76 7.40 -18.95
N ASN A 299 -12.38 6.27 -19.31
CA ASN A 299 -13.68 6.21 -19.96
C ASN A 299 -14.81 5.78 -18.99
N LEU A 300 -14.72 6.21 -17.74
CA LEU A 300 -15.74 5.90 -16.74
C LEU A 300 -16.96 6.81 -16.90
N ASN A 301 -18.17 6.26 -16.61
CA ASN A 301 -19.39 7.05 -16.56
C ASN A 301 -19.25 8.17 -15.50
N PRO A 302 -19.55 9.45 -15.84
CA PRO A 302 -19.28 10.60 -14.98
C PRO A 302 -20.28 10.76 -13.81
N GLU A 303 -20.98 9.71 -13.40
CA GLU A 303 -21.91 9.76 -12.26
C GLU A 303 -21.28 10.43 -11.03
N CYS A 304 -21.97 11.42 -10.46
CA CYS A 304 -21.50 12.24 -9.33
C CYS A 304 -20.21 13.06 -9.58
N ARG A 305 -19.67 13.09 -10.79
CA ARG A 305 -18.41 13.79 -11.08
C ARG A 305 -18.54 15.31 -10.96
N GLU A 306 -19.69 15.87 -11.34
CA GLU A 306 -19.97 17.31 -11.18
C GLU A 306 -19.96 17.72 -9.70
N LYS A 307 -20.59 16.91 -8.83
CA LYS A 307 -20.60 17.15 -7.39
C LYS A 307 -19.17 17.10 -6.81
N TRP A 308 -18.39 16.11 -7.21
CA TRP A 308 -16.98 16.01 -6.83
C TRP A 308 -16.17 17.21 -7.33
N GLY A 309 -16.35 17.62 -8.59
CA GLY A 309 -15.70 18.79 -9.18
C GLY A 309 -15.96 20.06 -8.37
N TYR A 310 -17.23 20.31 -8.02
CA TYR A 310 -17.61 21.44 -7.19
C TYR A 310 -16.92 21.42 -5.81
N ILE A 311 -16.86 20.26 -5.17
CA ILE A 311 -16.19 20.10 -3.86
C ILE A 311 -14.69 20.43 -3.98
N VAL A 312 -14.04 19.91 -5.02
CA VAL A 312 -12.59 20.13 -5.26
C VAL A 312 -12.31 21.60 -5.61
N GLU A 313 -13.09 22.20 -6.53
CA GLU A 313 -12.93 23.60 -6.94
C GLU A 313 -13.08 24.59 -5.78
N ASN A 314 -13.99 24.31 -4.86
CA ASN A 314 -14.25 25.19 -3.72
C ASN A 314 -13.44 24.84 -2.47
N GLY A 315 -12.66 23.74 -2.49
CA GLY A 315 -11.85 23.31 -1.36
C GLY A 315 -12.67 23.01 -0.11
N LEU A 316 -13.86 22.43 -0.28
CA LEU A 316 -14.77 22.19 0.83
C LEU A 316 -14.23 21.12 1.76
N LEU A 317 -14.28 21.38 3.05
CA LEU A 317 -13.96 20.41 4.09
C LEU A 317 -15.14 19.46 4.32
N ASP A 318 -14.86 18.25 4.76
CA ASP A 318 -15.86 17.18 4.91
C ASP A 318 -17.03 17.56 5.82
N TRP A 319 -16.76 18.28 6.92
CA TRP A 319 -17.80 18.74 7.84
C TRP A 319 -18.71 19.85 7.27
N GLN A 320 -18.33 20.48 6.15
CA GLN A 320 -19.16 21.45 5.41
C GLN A 320 -20.14 20.76 4.47
N LEU A 321 -19.98 19.47 4.20
CA LEU A 321 -20.87 18.71 3.34
C LEU A 321 -22.10 18.28 4.14
N VAL A 322 -23.24 18.86 3.82
CA VAL A 322 -24.51 18.71 4.59
C VAL A 322 -25.11 17.30 4.52
N THR A 323 -24.74 16.49 3.53
CA THR A 323 -25.26 15.13 3.33
C THR A 323 -24.15 14.14 3.00
N TRP A 324 -24.04 13.15 3.83
CA TRP A 324 -23.10 12.02 3.72
C TRP A 324 -23.82 10.80 3.16
#